data_de8f930e49193b55e7ff5f9803d017fd
#
_entry.id   de8f930e49193b55e7ff5f9803d017fd
#
_cell.length_a   1.000
_cell.length_b   1.000
_cell.length_c   1.000
_cell.angle_alpha   90.00
_cell.angle_beta   90.00
_cell.angle_gamma   90.00
#
_symmetry.space_group_name_H-M   'P 1'
#
loop_
_entity.id
_entity.type
_entity.pdbx_description
1 polymer ?
#
loop_
_entity_poly.entity_id
_entity_poly.type
_entity_poly.pdbx_seq_one_letter_code
_entity_poly.pdbx_strand_id
1 'polypeptide(L)'
;MISNRKNKIIPKIIILGATGFIGKNIALSLSKNYKIKATYNIKVPFKNSNIKWIKCDLTNTKQIKNLFNNVDVVINAAAITSGAKDILQNPYIHVNDNAIMNVNILREIFKNKNVKHFIFFSCTVMYQSSKKKQNEQKFNYKITNKYFGVGWTKVYIEKLCEFYSNISNTKFTIIRHSNIYGPFDKFDLEKSHVIGATITKIMKAKKEIKIX
;
A
#
# COMPACT_ATOMS: atom_id res chain seq x y z
N MET A 1 27.11 31.05 21.35
CA MET A 1 26.26 29.85 21.41
C MET A 1 26.41 29.08 20.10
N ILE A 2 27.20 28.01 20.10
CA ILE A 2 27.38 27.18 18.91
C ILE A 2 26.17 26.24 18.81
N SER A 3 25.32 26.49 17.84
CA SER A 3 24.17 25.64 17.54
C SER A 3 24.65 24.23 17.18
N ASN A 4 24.44 23.29 18.05
CA ASN A 4 24.64 21.85 17.76
C ASN A 4 23.62 21.43 16.70
N ARG A 5 23.92 21.67 15.42
CA ARG A 5 23.20 21.01 14.32
C ARG A 5 23.59 19.53 14.36
N LYS A 6 22.85 18.73 15.14
CA LYS A 6 22.94 17.26 15.02
C LYS A 6 22.79 16.94 13.53
N ASN A 7 23.82 16.35 12.93
CA ASN A 7 23.78 15.86 11.56
C ASN A 7 22.56 14.94 11.42
N LYS A 8 21.49 15.44 10.85
CA LYS A 8 20.25 14.68 10.67
C LYS A 8 20.50 13.61 9.61
N ILE A 9 20.63 12.37 10.05
CA ILE A 9 20.82 11.23 9.14
C ILE A 9 19.61 11.15 8.22
N ILE A 10 19.84 11.32 6.92
CA ILE A 10 18.78 11.26 5.91
C ILE A 10 18.46 9.78 5.65
N PRO A 11 17.23 9.34 5.91
CA PRO A 11 16.89 7.93 5.72
C PRO A 11 16.87 7.53 4.24
N LYS A 12 17.35 6.34 3.94
CA LYS A 12 17.30 5.74 2.62
C LYS A 12 15.96 5.02 2.46
N ILE A 13 15.09 5.57 1.61
CA ILE A 13 13.70 5.16 1.48
C ILE A 13 13.49 4.39 0.18
N ILE A 14 12.73 3.30 0.24
CA ILE A 14 12.17 2.64 -0.94
C ILE A 14 10.66 2.59 -0.84
N ILE A 15 9.98 2.90 -1.97
CA ILE A 15 8.52 2.79 -2.09
C ILE A 15 8.22 1.66 -3.07
N LEU A 16 7.50 0.65 -2.59
CA LEU A 16 7.05 -0.46 -3.43
C LEU A 16 5.71 -0.10 -4.07
N GLY A 17 5.56 -0.35 -5.36
CA GLY A 17 4.35 -0.04 -6.10
C GLY A 17 4.14 1.46 -6.35
N ALA A 18 5.22 2.19 -6.60
CA ALA A 18 5.22 3.65 -6.69
C ALA A 18 4.54 4.21 -7.96
N THR A 19 4.13 3.37 -8.90
CA THR A 19 3.34 3.78 -10.07
C THR A 19 1.82 3.62 -9.85
N GLY A 20 1.42 3.00 -8.73
CA GLY A 20 0.02 2.91 -8.31
C GLY A 20 -0.47 4.21 -7.68
N PHE A 21 -1.77 4.33 -7.44
CA PHE A 21 -2.40 5.56 -6.93
C PHE A 21 -1.75 6.06 -5.62
N ILE A 22 -1.76 5.25 -4.58
CA ILE A 22 -1.20 5.62 -3.27
C ILE A 22 0.32 5.84 -3.38
N GLY A 23 1.01 4.87 -4.00
CA GLY A 23 2.47 4.92 -4.15
C GLY A 23 2.96 6.15 -4.90
N LYS A 24 2.24 6.56 -5.96
CA LYS A 24 2.59 7.74 -6.76
C LYS A 24 2.48 9.03 -5.94
N ASN A 25 1.40 9.19 -5.17
CA ASN A 25 1.23 10.35 -4.30
C ASN A 25 2.36 10.44 -3.25
N ILE A 26 2.69 9.31 -2.63
CA ILE A 26 3.79 9.25 -1.64
C ILE A 26 5.13 9.56 -2.31
N ALA A 27 5.39 8.97 -3.48
CA ALA A 27 6.65 9.17 -4.21
C ALA A 27 6.83 10.64 -4.60
N LEU A 28 5.79 11.28 -5.12
CA LEU A 28 5.81 12.70 -5.48
C LEU A 28 6.03 13.60 -4.25
N SER A 29 5.40 13.28 -3.14
CA SER A 29 5.54 14.04 -1.90
C SER A 29 6.96 13.91 -1.33
N LEU A 30 7.45 12.68 -1.17
CA LEU A 30 8.76 12.44 -0.56
C LEU A 30 9.91 12.89 -1.45
N SER A 31 9.78 12.79 -2.77
CA SER A 31 10.85 13.19 -3.70
C SER A 31 11.12 14.70 -3.70
N LYS A 32 10.25 15.51 -3.10
CA LYS A 32 10.52 16.94 -2.91
C LYS A 32 11.70 17.18 -1.96
N ASN A 33 11.91 16.27 -1.00
CA ASN A 33 12.91 16.46 0.07
C ASN A 33 13.94 15.32 0.15
N TYR A 34 13.71 14.20 -0.55
CA TYR A 34 14.55 13.01 -0.45
C TYR A 34 14.86 12.42 -1.82
N LYS A 35 16.05 11.86 -1.97
CA LYS A 35 16.34 10.93 -3.06
C LYS A 35 15.86 9.55 -2.64
N ILE A 36 14.94 8.96 -3.40
CA ILE A 36 14.26 7.71 -3.03
C ILE A 36 14.48 6.64 -4.10
N LYS A 37 14.41 5.38 -3.69
CA LYS A 37 14.22 4.24 -4.60
C LYS A 37 12.71 3.99 -4.73
N ALA A 38 12.26 3.52 -5.90
CA ALA A 38 10.84 3.22 -6.12
C ALA A 38 10.68 2.03 -7.07
N THR A 39 9.79 1.11 -6.75
CA THR A 39 9.53 -0.02 -7.66
C THR A 39 8.30 0.21 -8.53
N TYR A 40 8.35 -0.37 -9.72
CA TYR A 40 7.23 -0.51 -10.65
C TYR A 40 7.27 -1.92 -11.26
N ASN A 41 6.14 -2.36 -11.76
CA ASN A 41 6.07 -3.64 -12.49
C ASN A 41 5.65 -3.40 -13.95
N ILE A 42 4.37 -3.23 -14.21
CA ILE A 42 3.81 -3.09 -15.57
C ILE A 42 3.71 -1.61 -15.98
N LYS A 43 3.18 -0.79 -15.09
CA LYS A 43 2.89 0.62 -15.39
C LYS A 43 4.19 1.43 -15.47
N VAL A 44 4.37 2.15 -16.58
CA VAL A 44 5.57 2.95 -16.86
C VAL A 44 5.76 4.05 -15.80
N PRO A 45 6.99 4.24 -15.30
CA PRO A 45 7.29 5.31 -14.36
C PRO A 45 7.15 6.72 -14.95
N PHE A 46 6.79 7.66 -14.10
CA PHE A 46 6.83 9.09 -14.46
C PHE A 46 8.24 9.65 -14.26
N LYS A 47 8.59 10.71 -14.97
CA LYS A 47 9.91 11.36 -14.86
C LYS A 47 10.04 12.12 -13.54
N ASN A 48 11.12 11.86 -12.79
CA ASN A 48 11.49 12.58 -11.58
C ASN A 48 12.95 12.27 -11.23
N SER A 49 13.80 13.26 -11.21
CA SER A 49 15.27 13.11 -11.01
C SER A 49 15.62 12.63 -9.59
N ASN A 50 14.74 12.80 -8.62
CA ASN A 50 14.96 12.36 -7.24
C ASN A 50 14.48 10.92 -7.00
N ILE A 51 13.98 10.23 -8.03
CA ILE A 51 13.49 8.86 -7.92
C ILE A 51 14.34 7.91 -8.76
N LYS A 52 15.01 6.98 -8.09
CA LYS A 52 15.67 5.85 -8.77
C LYS A 52 14.66 4.73 -8.95
N TRP A 53 14.22 4.52 -10.19
CA TRP A 53 13.22 3.51 -10.53
C TRP A 53 13.85 2.12 -10.68
N ILE A 54 13.16 1.10 -10.15
CA ILE A 54 13.58 -0.31 -10.21
C ILE A 54 12.39 -1.12 -10.73
N LYS A 55 12.54 -1.78 -11.87
CA LYS A 55 11.52 -2.72 -12.35
C LYS A 55 11.57 -3.97 -11.48
N CYS A 56 10.45 -4.35 -10.90
CA CYS A 56 10.42 -5.47 -9.95
C CYS A 56 9.01 -6.05 -9.83
N ASP A 57 8.90 -7.32 -10.18
CA ASP A 57 7.72 -8.12 -9.86
C ASP A 57 7.91 -8.65 -8.43
N LEU A 58 7.12 -8.17 -7.50
CA LEU A 58 7.22 -8.51 -6.08
C LEU A 58 6.74 -9.93 -5.76
N THR A 59 6.12 -10.62 -6.72
CA THR A 59 5.81 -12.05 -6.58
C THR A 59 7.03 -12.92 -6.90
N ASN A 60 8.02 -12.37 -7.59
CA ASN A 60 9.21 -13.08 -8.04
C ASN A 60 10.34 -12.96 -7.04
N THR A 61 10.66 -14.05 -6.36
CA THR A 61 11.70 -14.06 -5.30
C THR A 61 13.08 -13.67 -5.80
N LYS A 62 13.41 -14.01 -7.06
CA LYS A 62 14.72 -13.65 -7.64
C LYS A 62 14.84 -12.13 -7.83
N GLN A 63 13.75 -11.46 -8.22
CA GLN A 63 13.75 -10.01 -8.44
C GLN A 63 13.77 -9.22 -7.11
N ILE A 64 13.21 -9.76 -6.04
CA ILE A 64 13.22 -9.12 -4.71
C ILE A 64 14.58 -9.26 -4.01
N LYS A 65 15.33 -10.29 -4.35
CA LYS A 65 16.64 -10.54 -3.72
C LYS A 65 17.51 -9.27 -3.81
N ASN A 66 18.05 -8.86 -2.67
CA ASN A 66 18.89 -7.65 -2.52
C ASN A 66 18.17 -6.30 -2.74
N LEU A 67 16.85 -6.30 -2.98
CA LEU A 67 16.08 -5.08 -3.22
C LEU A 67 16.23 -4.08 -2.05
N PHE A 68 16.33 -4.59 -0.84
CA PHE A 68 16.39 -3.78 0.38
C PHE A 68 17.82 -3.48 0.85
N ASN A 69 18.84 -3.86 0.07
CA ASN A 69 20.21 -3.50 0.41
C ASN A 69 20.36 -1.98 0.46
N ASN A 70 20.96 -1.50 1.57
CA ASN A 70 21.16 -0.07 1.79
C ASN A 70 19.84 0.72 1.79
N VAL A 71 18.84 0.18 2.50
CA VAL A 71 17.51 0.79 2.70
C VAL A 71 17.22 0.83 4.20
N ASP A 72 16.81 1.99 4.72
CA ASP A 72 16.38 2.16 6.11
C ASP A 72 14.86 2.02 6.26
N VAL A 73 14.10 2.53 5.28
CA VAL A 73 12.62 2.59 5.36
C VAL A 73 12.01 1.98 4.11
N VAL A 74 11.12 1.04 4.29
CA VAL A 74 10.33 0.41 3.23
C VAL A 74 8.86 0.84 3.37
N ILE A 75 8.31 1.50 2.35
CA ILE A 75 6.90 1.87 2.28
C ILE A 75 6.24 0.96 1.25
N ASN A 76 5.39 0.04 1.72
CA ASN A 76 4.75 -0.93 0.83
C ASN A 76 3.36 -0.46 0.42
N ALA A 77 3.29 0.24 -0.73
CA ALA A 77 2.04 0.63 -1.38
C ALA A 77 1.69 -0.30 -2.56
N ALA A 78 2.43 -1.40 -2.72
CA ALA A 78 2.16 -2.38 -3.77
C ALA A 78 0.96 -3.24 -3.38
N ALA A 79 0.01 -3.37 -4.29
CA ALA A 79 -1.13 -4.28 -4.14
C ALA A 79 -1.75 -4.52 -5.51
N ILE A 80 -2.27 -5.71 -5.71
CA ILE A 80 -3.19 -5.98 -6.80
C ILE A 80 -4.58 -5.67 -6.27
N THR A 81 -5.18 -4.61 -6.79
CA THR A 81 -6.48 -4.13 -6.35
C THR A 81 -7.38 -3.82 -7.54
N SER A 82 -8.66 -4.01 -7.35
CA SER A 82 -9.68 -3.73 -8.32
C SER A 82 -10.95 -3.27 -7.61
N GLY A 83 -11.98 -2.90 -8.36
CA GLY A 83 -13.24 -2.43 -7.80
C GLY A 83 -14.06 -3.51 -7.10
N ALA A 84 -15.14 -3.11 -6.45
CA ALA A 84 -16.04 -4.01 -5.72
C ALA A 84 -16.62 -5.12 -6.60
N LYS A 85 -16.81 -4.86 -7.89
CA LYS A 85 -17.28 -5.84 -8.88
C LYS A 85 -16.33 -7.05 -8.96
N ASP A 86 -15.03 -6.78 -9.07
CA ASP A 86 -14.02 -7.85 -9.15
C ASP A 86 -13.87 -8.61 -7.82
N ILE A 87 -14.08 -7.96 -6.69
CA ILE A 87 -14.08 -8.63 -5.39
C ILE A 87 -15.16 -9.72 -5.35
N LEU A 88 -16.30 -9.46 -5.99
CA LEU A 88 -17.42 -10.40 -6.03
C LEU A 88 -17.26 -11.46 -7.12
N GLN A 89 -16.80 -11.07 -8.30
CA GLN A 89 -16.77 -11.97 -9.48
C GLN A 89 -15.46 -12.75 -9.58
N ASN A 90 -14.36 -12.17 -9.16
CA ASN A 90 -13.00 -12.74 -9.27
C ASN A 90 -12.21 -12.57 -7.98
N PRO A 91 -12.71 -13.07 -6.84
CA PRO A 91 -12.13 -12.79 -5.51
C PRO A 91 -10.67 -13.23 -5.37
N TYR A 92 -10.24 -14.26 -6.11
CA TYR A 92 -8.87 -14.76 -6.06
C TYR A 92 -7.82 -13.72 -6.48
N ILE A 93 -8.19 -12.75 -7.34
CA ILE A 93 -7.27 -11.67 -7.79
C ILE A 93 -6.71 -10.90 -6.59
N HIS A 94 -7.52 -10.71 -5.56
CA HIS A 94 -7.14 -9.93 -4.37
C HIS A 94 -6.40 -10.78 -3.31
N VAL A 95 -6.27 -12.09 -3.52
CA VAL A 95 -5.76 -13.02 -2.50
C VAL A 95 -4.33 -13.47 -2.83
N ASN A 96 -4.17 -14.27 -3.88
CA ASN A 96 -2.96 -15.04 -4.09
C ASN A 96 -1.70 -14.17 -4.23
N ASP A 97 -1.69 -13.30 -5.21
CA ASP A 97 -0.49 -12.48 -5.49
C ASP A 97 -0.22 -11.47 -4.38
N ASN A 98 -1.27 -10.95 -3.71
CA ASN A 98 -1.07 -10.08 -2.55
C ASN A 98 -0.42 -10.83 -1.38
N ALA A 99 -0.82 -12.09 -1.14
CA ALA A 99 -0.19 -12.92 -0.12
C ALA A 99 1.28 -13.20 -0.49
N ILE A 100 1.54 -13.68 -1.72
CA ILE A 100 2.88 -14.02 -2.21
C ILE A 100 3.81 -12.79 -2.12
N MET A 101 3.39 -11.64 -2.64
CA MET A 101 4.20 -10.41 -2.60
C MET A 101 4.61 -10.07 -1.16
N ASN A 102 3.66 -10.07 -0.25
CA ASN A 102 3.93 -9.64 1.12
C ASN A 102 4.79 -10.65 1.90
N VAL A 103 4.57 -11.95 1.69
CA VAL A 103 5.44 -13.00 2.25
C VAL A 103 6.88 -12.79 1.75
N ASN A 104 7.06 -12.58 0.46
CA ASN A 104 8.39 -12.36 -0.12
C ASN A 104 9.06 -11.09 0.43
N ILE A 105 8.32 -9.99 0.50
CA ILE A 105 8.82 -8.70 1.03
C ILE A 105 9.27 -8.87 2.48
N LEU A 106 8.42 -9.42 3.34
CA LEU A 106 8.70 -9.55 4.77
C LEU A 106 9.87 -10.49 5.04
N ARG A 107 9.94 -11.61 4.32
CA ARG A 107 11.06 -12.54 4.39
C ARG A 107 12.38 -11.87 4.00
N GLU A 108 12.38 -11.08 2.93
CA GLU A 108 13.59 -10.43 2.44
C GLU A 108 14.01 -9.26 3.35
N ILE A 109 13.05 -8.53 3.93
CA ILE A 109 13.32 -7.52 4.98
C ILE A 109 13.98 -8.17 6.19
N PHE A 110 13.45 -9.31 6.65
CA PHE A 110 13.98 -10.02 7.80
C PHE A 110 15.44 -10.49 7.57
N LYS A 111 15.72 -10.99 6.36
CA LYS A 111 17.09 -11.38 5.99
C LYS A 111 18.02 -10.18 5.94
N ASN A 112 17.50 -9.02 5.56
CA ASN A 112 18.27 -7.79 5.42
C ASN A 112 18.14 -6.96 6.70
N LYS A 113 19.07 -7.12 7.62
CA LYS A 113 19.03 -6.52 8.95
C LYS A 113 19.16 -4.98 8.96
N ASN A 114 19.31 -4.34 7.81
CA ASN A 114 19.47 -2.87 7.73
C ASN A 114 18.15 -2.11 7.74
N VAL A 115 17.03 -2.76 7.37
CA VAL A 115 15.72 -2.10 7.33
C VAL A 115 15.26 -1.80 8.77
N LYS A 116 15.10 -0.52 9.06
CA LYS A 116 14.71 -0.02 10.38
C LYS A 116 13.20 0.14 10.53
N HIS A 117 12.50 0.38 9.41
CA HIS A 117 11.06 0.65 9.47
C HIS A 117 10.36 0.11 8.20
N PHE A 118 9.32 -0.67 8.40
CA PHE A 118 8.42 -1.15 7.36
C PHE A 118 7.02 -0.57 7.59
N ILE A 119 6.45 0.03 6.54
CA ILE A 119 5.10 0.62 6.59
C ILE A 119 4.21 -0.14 5.59
N PHE A 120 3.09 -0.68 6.08
CA PHE A 120 2.16 -1.50 5.29
C PHE A 120 0.79 -0.84 5.22
N PHE A 121 0.24 -0.73 4.01
CA PHE A 121 -1.14 -0.26 3.80
C PHE A 121 -2.10 -1.44 3.86
N SER A 122 -2.74 -1.59 4.99
CA SER A 122 -3.85 -2.50 5.20
C SER A 122 -5.15 -1.79 4.80
N CYS A 123 -6.30 -2.24 5.27
CA CYS A 123 -7.59 -1.63 4.89
C CYS A 123 -8.65 -1.90 5.95
N THR A 124 -9.79 -1.25 5.80
CA THR A 124 -10.93 -1.41 6.74
C THR A 124 -11.97 -2.42 6.28
N VAL A 125 -11.79 -3.10 5.13
CA VAL A 125 -12.75 -4.11 4.65
C VAL A 125 -12.84 -5.34 5.58
N MET A 126 -11.89 -5.50 6.49
CA MET A 126 -11.91 -6.57 7.49
C MET A 126 -12.96 -6.34 8.60
N TYR A 127 -13.39 -5.09 8.81
CA TYR A 127 -14.39 -4.79 9.84
C TYR A 127 -15.79 -5.12 9.31
N GLN A 128 -16.66 -5.56 10.21
CA GLN A 128 -18.09 -5.69 9.91
C GLN A 128 -18.72 -4.30 9.75
N SER A 129 -19.74 -4.22 8.91
CA SER A 129 -20.53 -2.98 8.76
C SER A 129 -21.11 -2.57 10.13
N SER A 130 -21.00 -1.29 10.46
CA SER A 130 -21.45 -0.77 11.74
C SER A 130 -21.84 0.70 11.62
N LYS A 131 -22.92 1.08 12.30
CA LYS A 131 -23.30 2.49 12.48
C LYS A 131 -22.44 3.17 13.54
N LYS A 132 -21.77 2.39 14.39
CA LYS A 132 -20.89 2.91 15.46
C LYS A 132 -19.47 3.09 14.93
N LYS A 133 -18.79 4.11 15.43
CA LYS A 133 -17.37 4.36 15.11
C LYS A 133 -16.54 3.13 15.47
N GLN A 134 -15.65 2.76 14.56
CA GLN A 134 -14.71 1.66 14.73
C GLN A 134 -13.31 2.18 14.98
N ASN A 135 -12.53 1.43 15.72
CA ASN A 135 -11.08 1.65 15.87
C ASN A 135 -10.35 0.31 15.81
N GLU A 136 -9.06 0.35 15.86
CA GLU A 136 -8.21 -0.84 15.67
C GLU A 136 -8.48 -1.92 16.72
N GLN A 137 -8.78 -1.51 17.95
CA GLN A 137 -9.02 -2.42 19.08
C GLN A 137 -10.34 -3.18 18.97
N LYS A 138 -11.30 -2.65 18.20
CA LYS A 138 -12.63 -3.26 18.02
C LYS A 138 -12.66 -4.35 16.97
N PHE A 139 -11.55 -4.64 16.31
CA PHE A 139 -11.52 -5.71 15.33
C PHE A 139 -11.64 -7.08 16.01
N ASN A 140 -12.70 -7.79 15.70
CA ASN A 140 -13.10 -9.04 16.38
C ASN A 140 -12.87 -10.29 15.50
N TYR A 141 -12.12 -10.17 14.41
CA TYR A 141 -11.81 -11.25 13.46
C TYR A 141 -13.03 -11.85 12.74
N LYS A 142 -14.19 -11.19 12.80
CA LYS A 142 -15.39 -11.59 12.06
C LYS A 142 -15.45 -10.77 10.76
N ILE A 143 -15.11 -11.41 9.65
CA ILE A 143 -15.10 -10.77 8.33
C ILE A 143 -16.34 -11.22 7.57
N THR A 144 -17.03 -10.28 6.91
CA THR A 144 -18.21 -10.60 6.11
C THR A 144 -17.85 -11.48 4.92
N ASN A 145 -18.74 -12.37 4.52
CA ASN A 145 -18.50 -13.29 3.39
C ASN A 145 -18.14 -12.54 2.10
N LYS A 146 -18.74 -11.39 1.87
CA LYS A 146 -18.45 -10.53 0.71
C LYS A 146 -16.95 -10.18 0.58
N TYR A 147 -16.28 -9.95 1.69
CA TYR A 147 -14.87 -9.52 1.73
C TYR A 147 -13.95 -10.60 2.33
N PHE A 148 -14.42 -11.84 2.41
CA PHE A 148 -13.71 -12.92 3.09
C PHE A 148 -12.25 -13.05 2.62
N GLY A 149 -12.05 -13.22 1.33
CA GLY A 149 -10.71 -13.42 0.76
C GLY A 149 -9.78 -12.23 1.01
N VAL A 150 -10.18 -11.04 0.56
CA VAL A 150 -9.34 -9.85 0.71
C VAL A 150 -9.13 -9.47 2.18
N GLY A 151 -10.16 -9.60 3.01
CA GLY A 151 -10.07 -9.28 4.43
C GLY A 151 -9.10 -10.21 5.16
N TRP A 152 -9.25 -11.53 4.98
CA TRP A 152 -8.34 -12.50 5.60
C TRP A 152 -6.91 -12.38 5.08
N THR A 153 -6.72 -12.06 3.80
CA THR A 153 -5.38 -11.80 3.26
C THR A 153 -4.72 -10.63 4.00
N LYS A 154 -5.45 -9.53 4.21
CA LYS A 154 -4.91 -8.38 4.95
C LYS A 154 -4.61 -8.73 6.42
N VAL A 155 -5.52 -9.45 7.09
CA VAL A 155 -5.31 -9.91 8.47
C VAL A 155 -4.06 -10.80 8.55
N TYR A 156 -3.91 -11.74 7.63
CA TYR A 156 -2.74 -12.61 7.57
C TYR A 156 -1.45 -11.80 7.46
N ILE A 157 -1.41 -10.81 6.56
CA ILE A 157 -0.23 -9.96 6.38
C ILE A 157 0.06 -9.13 7.65
N GLU A 158 -0.99 -8.61 8.31
CA GLU A 158 -0.82 -7.91 9.59
C GLU A 158 -0.21 -8.82 10.65
N LYS A 159 -0.67 -10.08 10.72
CA LYS A 159 -0.12 -11.07 11.67
C LYS A 159 1.32 -11.46 11.31
N LEU A 160 1.66 -11.51 10.03
CA LEU A 160 3.07 -11.68 9.64
C LEU A 160 3.93 -10.48 10.07
N CYS A 161 3.42 -9.25 9.93
CA CYS A 161 4.14 -8.05 10.42
C CYS A 161 4.36 -8.14 11.93
N GLU A 162 3.32 -8.54 12.69
CA GLU A 162 3.41 -8.74 14.14
C GLU A 162 4.45 -9.81 14.48
N PHE A 163 4.42 -10.95 13.79
CA PHE A 163 5.39 -12.03 13.98
C PHE A 163 6.82 -11.52 13.77
N TYR A 164 7.08 -10.86 12.63
CA TYR A 164 8.42 -10.36 12.33
C TYR A 164 8.85 -9.22 13.28
N SER A 165 7.92 -8.44 13.81
CA SER A 165 8.26 -7.39 14.78
C SER A 165 8.79 -7.98 16.09
N ASN A 166 8.35 -9.19 16.44
CA ASN A 166 8.78 -9.87 17.68
C ASN A 166 10.15 -10.54 17.56
N ILE A 167 10.62 -10.76 16.33
CA ILE A 167 11.88 -11.50 16.09
C ILE A 167 12.92 -10.67 15.32
N SER A 168 12.69 -9.37 15.13
CA SER A 168 13.64 -8.48 14.45
C SER A 168 13.67 -7.10 15.11
N ASN A 169 14.65 -6.30 14.73
CA ASN A 169 14.76 -4.90 15.18
C ASN A 169 14.03 -3.93 14.23
N THR A 170 13.37 -4.43 13.20
CA THR A 170 12.58 -3.62 12.28
C THR A 170 11.29 -3.16 12.97
N LYS A 171 11.05 -1.86 12.96
CA LYS A 171 9.76 -1.30 13.40
C LYS A 171 8.72 -1.53 12.30
N PHE A 172 7.52 -1.95 12.68
CA PHE A 172 6.40 -2.14 11.75
C PHE A 172 5.29 -1.14 12.04
N THR A 173 4.79 -0.47 10.99
CA THR A 173 3.60 0.37 11.06
C THR A 173 2.56 -0.16 10.09
N ILE A 174 1.38 -0.46 10.60
CA ILE A 174 0.25 -0.93 9.82
C ILE A 174 -0.79 0.19 9.76
N ILE A 175 -1.16 0.61 8.55
CA ILE A 175 -2.14 1.68 8.34
C ILE A 175 -3.42 1.04 7.80
N ARG A 176 -4.45 0.93 8.64
CA ARG A 176 -5.79 0.47 8.24
C ARG A 176 -6.57 1.66 7.69
N HIS A 177 -6.32 1.98 6.42
CA HIS A 177 -6.99 3.11 5.79
C HIS A 177 -8.42 2.77 5.38
N SER A 178 -9.29 3.75 5.43
CA SER A 178 -10.62 3.72 4.81
C SER A 178 -10.47 4.00 3.29
N ASN A 179 -11.55 4.35 2.61
CA ASN A 179 -11.49 4.68 1.18
C ASN A 179 -10.66 5.95 0.97
N ILE A 180 -9.54 5.79 0.29
CA ILE A 180 -8.66 6.90 -0.08
C ILE A 180 -9.12 7.43 -1.45
N TYR A 181 -9.06 8.73 -1.66
CA TYR A 181 -9.34 9.38 -2.93
C TYR A 181 -8.37 10.55 -3.14
N GLY A 182 -8.22 10.99 -4.36
CA GLY A 182 -7.33 12.11 -4.65
C GLY A 182 -6.69 12.06 -6.04
N PRO A 183 -5.69 12.89 -6.30
CA PRO A 183 -5.01 12.93 -7.60
C PRO A 183 -4.47 11.55 -7.99
N PHE A 184 -4.59 11.22 -9.28
CA PHE A 184 -4.12 9.96 -9.88
C PHE A 184 -4.95 8.73 -9.52
N ASP A 185 -6.10 8.89 -8.83
CA ASP A 185 -7.04 7.80 -8.59
C ASP A 185 -7.69 7.36 -9.91
N LYS A 186 -8.42 6.27 -9.89
CA LYS A 186 -9.24 5.81 -11.02
C LYS A 186 -10.55 6.60 -11.02
N PHE A 187 -10.94 7.11 -12.18
CA PHE A 187 -12.17 7.89 -12.33
C PHE A 187 -13.18 7.25 -13.29
N ASP A 188 -12.93 6.02 -13.76
CA ASP A 188 -13.89 5.29 -14.58
C ASP A 188 -15.05 4.75 -13.72
N LEU A 189 -16.21 4.54 -14.33
CA LEU A 189 -17.43 4.16 -13.61
C LEU A 189 -17.47 2.70 -13.16
N GLU A 190 -16.63 1.84 -13.72
CA GLU A 190 -16.64 0.40 -13.39
C GLU A 190 -15.62 0.02 -12.31
N LYS A 191 -14.45 0.66 -12.32
CA LYS A 191 -13.31 0.24 -11.50
C LYS A 191 -12.92 1.23 -10.42
N SER A 192 -13.53 2.44 -10.39
CA SER A 192 -13.22 3.45 -9.37
C SER A 192 -14.03 3.22 -8.10
N HIS A 193 -13.50 3.76 -7.02
CA HIS A 193 -14.24 3.84 -5.75
C HIS A 193 -15.33 4.92 -5.84
N VAL A 194 -16.21 4.96 -4.84
CA VAL A 194 -17.40 5.82 -4.81
C VAL A 194 -17.10 7.27 -5.18
N ILE A 195 -16.06 7.88 -4.59
CA ILE A 195 -15.76 9.29 -4.82
C ILE A 195 -15.31 9.53 -6.26
N GLY A 196 -14.43 8.70 -6.80
CA GLY A 196 -13.99 8.80 -8.20
C GLY A 196 -15.16 8.65 -9.17
N ALA A 197 -16.01 7.64 -8.95
CA ALA A 197 -17.21 7.40 -9.75
C ALA A 197 -18.19 8.59 -9.67
N THR A 198 -18.40 9.14 -8.45
CA THR A 198 -19.28 10.30 -8.24
C THR A 198 -18.78 11.53 -9.00
N ILE A 199 -17.48 11.82 -8.92
CA ILE A 199 -16.88 12.93 -9.67
C ILE A 199 -17.15 12.75 -11.18
N THR A 200 -16.92 11.54 -11.69
CA THR A 200 -17.16 11.25 -13.12
C THR A 200 -18.63 11.43 -13.48
N LYS A 201 -19.56 10.98 -12.64
CA LYS A 201 -21.00 11.17 -12.84
C LYS A 201 -21.36 12.66 -12.88
N ILE A 202 -20.86 13.44 -11.92
CA ILE A 202 -21.10 14.90 -11.85
C ILE A 202 -20.60 15.58 -13.13
N MET A 203 -19.35 15.27 -13.54
CA MET A 203 -18.76 15.88 -14.73
C MET A 203 -19.51 15.55 -16.03
N LYS A 204 -20.20 14.41 -16.09
CA LYS A 204 -20.95 13.95 -17.26
C LYS A 204 -22.44 14.33 -17.20
N ALA A 205 -22.95 14.73 -16.05
CA ALA A 205 -24.37 15.02 -15.88
C ALA A 205 -24.76 16.34 -16.57
N LYS A 206 -25.87 16.31 -17.26
CA LYS A 206 -26.45 17.53 -17.92
C LYS A 206 -27.47 18.23 -17.01
N LYS A 207 -28.10 17.55 -16.08
CA LYS A 207 -29.11 18.10 -15.15
C LYS A 207 -28.89 17.60 -13.73
N GLU A 208 -29.27 16.37 -13.42
CA GLU A 208 -29.20 15.75 -12.09
C GLU A 208 -28.44 14.44 -12.15
N ILE A 209 -27.90 14.03 -11.00
CA ILE A 209 -27.28 12.71 -10.85
C ILE A 209 -27.95 11.92 -9.73
N LYS A 210 -28.08 10.58 -9.91
CA LYS A 210 -28.46 9.64 -8.84
C LYS A 210 -27.17 9.06 -8.26
N ILE A 211 -27.03 9.22 -6.96
CA ILE A 211 -25.91 8.64 -6.24
C ILE A 211 -26.43 7.46 -5.41
N UNK A 212 -26.15 6.63 -5.88
CA UNK A 212 -26.69 5.51 -5.23
C UNK A 212 -25.81 4.66 -4.65
#